data_4a8607052c355c127112de86f38234d0
#
_entry.id   4a8607052c355c127112de86f38234d0
#
_cell.length_a   1.000
_cell.length_b   1.000
_cell.length_c   1.000
_cell.angle_alpha   90.00
_cell.angle_beta   90.00
_cell.angle_gamma   90.00
#
_symmetry.space_group_name_H-M   'P 1'
#
loop_
_entity.id
_entity.type
_entity.pdbx_description
1 polymer ?
#
loop_
_entity_poly.entity_id
_entity_poly.type
_entity_poly.pdbx_seq_one_letter_code
_entity_poly.pdbx_strand_id
1 'polypeptide(L)'
;ASGELSNAITVAFNGEEESQLPESLRLTCEVQAHIPDVTDAGEWTADAVVTFDLPLDQRFRGQGRTVEVNRWLELDGNNIRIVDLELYPTHARLNLEQDPDNAEELQSLDFYLEDKKGNRYEKGSASGLTAMGDSYLFESPYFSDPDSLTLHITKAEWLEKSQKFITVSLKTGEALEPMPGGMEISAIRLDDTTAQVAFLAPMPPASSETNLNFYQLGTGFYRTPDGTVKNTGGHSTYASDILWRNTPYETPIPEGYFVEEYTIEHCYWDVISMELFASRRTTFEVPVVLTLQ
;
A
#
# COMPACT_ATOMS: atom_id res chain seq x y z
N ALA A 1 12.33 -22.79 -25.77
CA ALA A 1 12.75 -22.28 -24.45
C ALA A 1 11.57 -22.44 -23.52
N SER A 2 11.58 -23.44 -22.63
CA SER A 2 10.60 -23.62 -21.56
C SER A 2 10.96 -22.64 -20.47
N GLY A 3 10.21 -21.51 -20.36
CA GLY A 3 10.30 -20.67 -19.21
C GLY A 3 9.66 -21.39 -18.01
N GLU A 4 10.41 -21.67 -16.98
CA GLU A 4 9.86 -22.10 -15.70
C GLU A 4 9.06 -20.92 -15.13
N LEU A 5 7.74 -21.04 -15.08
CA LEU A 5 6.87 -20.19 -14.31
C LEU A 5 6.96 -20.63 -12.85
N SER A 6 7.79 -19.96 -12.05
CA SER A 6 7.75 -20.16 -10.59
C SER A 6 6.75 -19.17 -10.01
N ASN A 7 5.59 -19.66 -9.59
CA ASN A 7 4.63 -18.90 -8.80
C ASN A 7 4.85 -19.22 -7.32
N ALA A 8 5.33 -18.26 -6.55
CA ALA A 8 5.41 -18.35 -5.10
C ALA A 8 4.17 -17.65 -4.50
N ILE A 9 3.46 -18.33 -3.63
CA ILE A 9 2.37 -17.78 -2.84
C ILE A 9 2.89 -17.64 -1.40
N THR A 10 2.93 -16.41 -0.90
CA THR A 10 3.27 -16.16 0.50
C THR A 10 1.97 -15.98 1.28
N VAL A 11 1.78 -16.79 2.30
CA VAL A 11 0.63 -16.71 3.20
C VAL A 11 1.14 -16.31 4.58
N ALA A 12 0.68 -15.16 5.08
CA ALA A 12 0.95 -14.72 6.44
C ALA A 12 -0.26 -14.99 7.34
N PHE A 13 -0.02 -15.56 8.50
CA PHE A 13 -1.02 -15.76 9.52
C PHE A 13 -0.73 -14.80 10.68
N ASN A 14 -1.65 -13.88 10.92
CA ASN A 14 -1.62 -13.02 12.10
C ASN A 14 -2.44 -13.69 13.19
N GLY A 15 -1.78 -14.22 14.22
CA GLY A 15 -2.43 -14.70 15.42
C GLY A 15 -2.59 -13.54 16.41
N GLU A 16 -3.81 -13.30 16.91
CA GLU A 16 -4.07 -12.25 17.92
C GLU A 16 -3.61 -12.64 19.33
N GLU A 17 -3.19 -13.88 19.54
CA GLU A 17 -2.71 -14.34 20.85
C GLU A 17 -1.39 -15.12 20.71
N GLU A 18 -0.53 -15.05 21.75
CA GLU A 18 0.66 -15.87 21.95
C GLU A 18 0.33 -17.38 22.09
N SER A 19 -0.58 -17.90 21.27
CA SER A 19 -0.87 -19.30 21.24
C SER A 19 0.35 -20.04 20.64
N GLN A 20 0.80 -21.06 21.32
CA GLN A 20 1.85 -21.93 20.83
C GLN A 20 1.50 -22.37 19.42
N LEU A 21 2.37 -22.10 18.44
CA LEU A 21 2.19 -22.57 17.09
C LEU A 21 1.99 -24.09 17.10
N PRO A 22 1.05 -24.63 16.33
CA PRO A 22 0.79 -26.06 16.28
C PRO A 22 2.02 -26.83 15.75
N GLU A 23 2.07 -28.11 15.97
CA GLU A 23 3.17 -28.96 15.45
C GLU A 23 3.12 -29.11 13.92
N SER A 24 1.95 -28.92 13.33
CA SER A 24 1.77 -28.94 11.89
C SER A 24 0.62 -28.00 11.47
N LEU A 25 0.74 -27.46 10.27
CA LEU A 25 -0.32 -26.70 9.59
C LEU A 25 -0.84 -27.53 8.43
N ARG A 26 -2.15 -27.52 8.24
CA ARG A 26 -2.77 -28.05 7.02
C ARG A 26 -3.20 -26.88 6.15
N LEU A 27 -2.58 -26.75 4.98
CA LEU A 27 -2.94 -25.78 3.96
C LEU A 27 -3.76 -26.48 2.88
N THR A 28 -4.99 -26.02 2.65
CA THR A 28 -5.84 -26.48 1.55
C THR A 28 -5.95 -25.35 0.54
N CYS A 29 -5.51 -25.61 -0.68
CA CYS A 29 -5.62 -24.69 -1.80
C CYS A 29 -6.72 -25.16 -2.75
N GLU A 30 -7.70 -24.34 -2.98
CA GLU A 30 -8.72 -24.54 -4.01
C GLU A 30 -8.26 -23.81 -5.27
N VAL A 31 -8.02 -24.55 -6.34
CA VAL A 31 -7.60 -24.01 -7.62
C VAL A 31 -8.81 -23.90 -8.53
N GLN A 32 -9.05 -22.70 -9.01
CA GLN A 32 -10.10 -22.41 -9.99
C GLN A 32 -9.43 -22.01 -11.31
N ALA A 33 -9.76 -22.71 -12.39
CA ALA A 33 -9.32 -22.32 -13.72
C ALA A 33 -10.35 -21.33 -14.30
N HIS A 34 -9.90 -20.15 -14.68
CA HIS A 34 -10.72 -19.21 -15.43
C HIS A 34 -10.63 -19.53 -16.92
N ILE A 35 -11.74 -19.99 -17.49
CA ILE A 35 -11.86 -20.15 -18.96
C ILE A 35 -12.48 -18.86 -19.50
N PRO A 36 -11.76 -18.06 -20.32
CA PRO A 36 -12.17 -16.71 -20.70
C PRO A 36 -13.48 -16.57 -21.48
N ASP A 37 -14.07 -17.63 -21.98
CA ASP A 37 -15.20 -17.60 -22.91
C ASP A 37 -16.55 -18.09 -22.36
N VAL A 38 -16.70 -18.26 -21.05
CA VAL A 38 -17.98 -18.70 -20.47
C VAL A 38 -18.68 -17.52 -19.80
N THR A 39 -19.71 -17.00 -20.47
CA THR A 39 -20.53 -15.85 -20.04
C THR A 39 -21.62 -16.20 -19.02
N ASP A 40 -21.61 -17.38 -18.44
CA ASP A 40 -22.58 -17.77 -17.41
C ASP A 40 -21.99 -17.65 -16.00
N ALA A 41 -22.61 -16.78 -15.19
CA ALA A 41 -22.37 -16.65 -13.76
C ALA A 41 -22.94 -17.87 -13.00
N GLY A 42 -22.39 -19.06 -13.30
CA GLY A 42 -22.65 -20.27 -12.54
C GLY A 42 -21.84 -20.30 -11.23
N GLU A 43 -22.31 -21.07 -10.27
CA GLU A 43 -21.57 -21.35 -9.05
C GLU A 43 -20.14 -21.85 -9.39
N TRP A 44 -19.13 -21.13 -8.89
CA TRP A 44 -17.75 -21.51 -9.07
C TRP A 44 -17.45 -22.77 -8.28
N THR A 45 -17.16 -23.85 -8.98
CA THR A 45 -16.66 -25.09 -8.36
C THR A 45 -15.13 -25.11 -8.52
N ALA A 46 -14.43 -25.50 -7.47
CA ALA A 46 -13.00 -25.67 -7.54
C ALA A 46 -12.66 -26.81 -8.53
N ASP A 47 -11.81 -26.52 -9.52
CA ASP A 47 -11.34 -27.52 -10.50
C ASP A 47 -10.37 -28.54 -9.88
N ALA A 48 -9.67 -28.13 -8.85
CA ALA A 48 -8.78 -28.98 -8.07
C ALA A 48 -8.65 -28.48 -6.63
N VAL A 49 -8.53 -29.43 -5.71
CA VAL A 49 -8.20 -29.16 -4.30
C VAL A 49 -6.88 -29.85 -4.00
N VAL A 50 -5.91 -29.06 -3.55
CA VAL A 50 -4.58 -29.58 -3.16
C VAL A 50 -4.39 -29.30 -1.67
N THR A 51 -4.06 -30.33 -0.92
CA THR A 51 -3.82 -30.22 0.52
C THR A 51 -2.36 -30.54 0.84
N PHE A 52 -1.74 -29.67 1.62
CA PHE A 52 -0.38 -29.84 2.13
C PHE A 52 -0.43 -29.93 3.65
N ASP A 53 0.18 -30.96 4.21
CA ASP A 53 0.49 -31.04 5.63
C ASP A 53 1.92 -30.55 5.83
N LEU A 54 2.07 -29.40 6.49
CA LEU A 54 3.34 -28.72 6.72
C LEU A 54 3.76 -28.93 8.18
N PRO A 55 4.69 -29.85 8.46
CA PRO A 55 5.24 -29.96 9.81
C PRO A 55 6.05 -28.70 10.12
N LEU A 56 5.75 -28.05 11.23
CA LEU A 56 6.52 -26.90 11.69
C LEU A 56 7.72 -27.37 12.51
N ASP A 57 8.92 -27.16 11.97
CA ASP A 57 10.16 -27.40 12.67
C ASP A 57 10.16 -26.65 14.01
N GLN A 58 10.63 -27.32 15.06
CA GLN A 58 10.69 -26.74 16.40
C GLN A 58 11.45 -25.40 16.45
N ARG A 59 12.41 -25.20 15.55
CA ARG A 59 13.16 -23.93 15.41
C ARG A 59 12.27 -22.75 15.06
N PHE A 60 11.18 -22.96 14.32
CA PHE A 60 10.22 -21.90 13.94
C PHE A 60 9.15 -21.66 14.99
N ARG A 61 9.13 -22.45 16.07
CA ARG A 61 8.22 -22.31 17.21
C ARG A 61 8.84 -21.55 18.37
N GLY A 62 10.04 -21.00 18.19
CA GLY A 62 10.72 -20.18 19.19
C GLY A 62 9.97 -18.90 19.48
N GLN A 63 10.01 -18.47 20.73
CA GLN A 63 9.51 -17.13 21.10
C GLN A 63 10.34 -16.06 20.41
N GLY A 64 9.69 -15.01 19.92
CA GLY A 64 10.35 -13.81 19.45
C GLY A 64 11.10 -13.10 20.57
N ARG A 65 11.97 -12.18 20.19
CA ARG A 65 12.59 -11.23 21.11
C ARG A 65 12.34 -9.81 20.65
N THR A 66 12.20 -8.91 21.59
CA THR A 66 12.01 -7.48 21.33
C THR A 66 13.28 -6.72 21.68
N VAL A 67 13.71 -5.85 20.79
CA VAL A 67 14.78 -4.88 21.00
C VAL A 67 14.13 -3.52 21.16
N GLU A 68 14.07 -3.02 22.38
CA GLU A 68 13.56 -1.70 22.71
C GLU A 68 14.50 -0.63 22.14
N VAL A 69 13.96 0.28 21.30
CA VAL A 69 14.73 1.34 20.65
C VAL A 69 14.36 2.71 21.20
N ASN A 70 13.10 3.07 21.13
CA ASN A 70 12.55 4.33 21.64
C ASN A 70 13.34 5.58 21.19
N ARG A 71 13.69 5.67 19.90
CA ARG A 71 14.51 6.76 19.35
C ARG A 71 13.74 7.56 18.31
N TRP A 72 13.74 8.88 18.48
CA TRP A 72 13.24 9.80 17.49
C TRP A 72 14.28 10.05 16.39
N LEU A 73 13.81 10.11 15.16
CA LEU A 73 14.56 10.48 13.95
C LEU A 73 13.81 11.60 13.25
N GLU A 74 14.57 12.57 12.74
CA GLU A 74 14.06 13.53 11.79
C GLU A 74 14.34 12.99 10.37
N LEU A 75 13.27 12.79 9.61
CA LEU A 75 13.32 12.38 8.21
C LEU A 75 12.61 13.45 7.39
N ASP A 76 13.39 14.16 6.57
CA ASP A 76 12.84 15.08 5.57
C ASP A 76 11.90 16.15 6.16
N GLY A 77 12.23 16.65 7.34
CA GLY A 77 11.46 17.64 8.09
C GLY A 77 10.34 17.10 8.95
N ASN A 78 10.13 15.78 8.96
CA ASN A 78 9.13 15.12 9.79
C ASN A 78 9.78 14.22 10.83
N ASN A 79 9.17 14.10 12.01
CA ASN A 79 9.67 13.27 13.10
C ASN A 79 8.96 11.92 13.11
N ILE A 80 9.74 10.85 13.16
CA ILE A 80 9.25 9.50 13.44
C ILE A 80 9.99 8.91 14.64
N ARG A 81 9.33 8.10 15.42
CA ARG A 81 9.94 7.32 16.51
C ARG A 81 10.05 5.87 16.08
N ILE A 82 11.26 5.32 16.13
CA ILE A 82 11.44 3.88 16.10
C ILE A 82 11.14 3.38 17.51
N VAL A 83 10.06 2.67 17.68
CA VAL A 83 9.59 2.18 18.99
C VAL A 83 10.41 0.99 19.40
N ASP A 84 10.38 -0.06 18.61
CA ASP A 84 11.10 -1.29 18.85
C ASP A 84 11.30 -2.10 17.56
N LEU A 85 12.09 -3.16 17.69
CA LEU A 85 12.31 -4.19 16.68
C LEU A 85 11.97 -5.55 17.29
N GLU A 86 10.94 -6.19 16.76
CA GLU A 86 10.56 -7.56 17.13
C GLU A 86 11.20 -8.55 16.17
N LEU A 87 11.88 -9.54 16.69
CA LEU A 87 12.57 -10.58 15.94
C LEU A 87 11.92 -11.93 16.19
N TYR A 88 11.27 -12.48 15.15
CA TYR A 88 10.67 -13.81 15.17
C TYR A 88 11.43 -14.76 14.22
N PRO A 89 11.31 -16.08 14.41
CA PRO A 89 11.96 -17.03 13.51
C PRO A 89 11.55 -16.90 12.03
N THR A 90 10.33 -16.40 11.75
CA THR A 90 9.76 -16.31 10.41
C THR A 90 9.86 -14.93 9.79
N HIS A 91 9.90 -13.88 10.59
CA HIS A 91 9.93 -12.49 10.15
C HIS A 91 10.49 -11.58 11.25
N ALA A 92 10.84 -10.37 10.87
CA ALA A 92 11.08 -9.28 11.81
C ALA A 92 10.01 -8.19 11.60
N ARG A 93 9.71 -7.45 12.67
CA ARG A 93 8.78 -6.34 12.64
C ARG A 93 9.44 -5.11 13.23
N LEU A 94 9.47 -4.02 12.47
CA LEU A 94 9.89 -2.70 12.92
C LEU A 94 8.64 -1.88 13.24
N ASN A 95 8.48 -1.48 14.50
CA ASN A 95 7.35 -0.67 14.94
C ASN A 95 7.75 0.80 15.01
N LEU A 96 6.92 1.65 14.42
CA LEU A 96 7.12 3.09 14.34
C LEU A 96 5.99 3.83 15.04
N GLU A 97 6.24 5.11 15.29
CA GLU A 97 5.24 6.08 15.68
C GLU A 97 5.56 7.41 15.00
N GLN A 98 4.55 8.06 14.46
CA GLN A 98 4.70 9.37 13.83
C GLN A 98 4.35 10.47 14.82
N ASP A 99 5.10 11.58 14.78
CA ASP A 99 4.76 12.75 15.57
C ASP A 99 3.41 13.30 15.07
N PRO A 100 2.40 13.46 15.92
CA PRO A 100 1.11 14.02 15.53
C PRO A 100 1.23 15.46 14.98
N ASP A 101 2.27 16.19 15.37
CA ASP A 101 2.52 17.56 14.94
C ASP A 101 3.22 17.66 13.57
N ASN A 102 3.62 16.54 12.95
CA ASN A 102 4.12 16.53 11.59
C ASN A 102 3.11 17.14 10.63
N ALA A 103 3.58 17.96 9.69
CA ALA A 103 2.74 18.48 8.62
C ALA A 103 2.33 17.41 7.61
N GLU A 104 3.15 16.36 7.47
CA GLU A 104 2.96 15.26 6.55
C GLU A 104 2.78 13.94 7.31
N GLU A 105 2.10 12.99 6.68
CA GLU A 105 1.89 11.63 7.15
C GLU A 105 2.78 10.68 6.35
N LEU A 106 3.54 9.83 7.04
CA LEU A 106 4.35 8.80 6.40
C LEU A 106 3.46 7.75 5.76
N GLN A 107 3.58 7.56 4.46
CA GLN A 107 2.83 6.58 3.69
C GLN A 107 3.64 5.29 3.48
N SER A 108 4.93 5.42 3.27
CA SER A 108 5.83 4.29 3.04
C SER A 108 7.26 4.60 3.47
N LEU A 109 7.97 3.57 3.89
CA LEU A 109 9.38 3.63 4.26
C LEU A 109 10.13 2.48 3.61
N ASP A 110 11.22 2.79 2.89
CA ASP A 110 12.15 1.78 2.40
C ASP A 110 13.40 1.78 3.26
N PHE A 111 13.77 0.61 3.73
CA PHE A 111 14.91 0.41 4.61
C PHE A 111 15.45 -1.02 4.52
N TYR A 112 16.63 -1.22 5.06
CA TYR A 112 17.19 -2.52 5.37
C TYR A 112 17.89 -2.50 6.74
N LEU A 113 18.03 -3.66 7.35
CA LEU A 113 18.92 -3.84 8.49
C LEU A 113 20.26 -4.39 8.01
N GLU A 114 21.33 -4.01 8.71
CA GLU A 114 22.67 -4.56 8.47
C GLU A 114 23.30 -4.99 9.79
N ASP A 115 23.89 -6.20 9.82
CA ASP A 115 24.68 -6.66 10.95
C ASP A 115 26.17 -6.25 10.83
N LYS A 116 26.96 -6.47 11.89
CA LYS A 116 28.40 -6.17 11.88
C LYS A 116 29.23 -6.93 10.84
N LYS A 117 28.67 -8.00 10.26
CA LYS A 117 29.31 -8.81 9.22
C LYS A 117 28.98 -8.31 7.81
N GLY A 118 28.09 -7.30 7.71
CA GLY A 118 27.60 -6.75 6.45
C GLY A 118 26.47 -7.57 5.82
N ASN A 119 25.85 -8.49 6.55
CA ASN A 119 24.65 -9.15 6.05
C ASN A 119 23.47 -8.19 6.12
N ARG A 120 22.71 -8.12 5.01
CA ARG A 120 21.54 -7.28 4.90
C ARG A 120 20.27 -8.09 4.99
N TYR A 121 19.27 -7.53 5.65
CA TYR A 121 17.93 -8.08 5.82
C TYR A 121 16.95 -7.07 5.25
N GLU A 122 16.33 -7.40 4.13
CA GLU A 122 15.52 -6.48 3.33
C GLU A 122 14.04 -6.85 3.39
N LYS A 123 13.19 -5.92 2.98
CA LYS A 123 11.78 -6.21 2.69
C LYS A 123 11.71 -7.33 1.65
N GLY A 124 10.95 -8.38 1.93
CA GLY A 124 10.62 -9.39 0.92
C GLY A 124 9.79 -8.76 -0.22
N SER A 125 9.86 -9.36 -1.42
CA SER A 125 9.13 -8.91 -2.62
C SER A 125 7.60 -9.01 -2.53
N ALA A 126 7.05 -9.57 -1.44
CA ALA A 126 5.61 -9.67 -1.19
C ALA A 126 5.08 -8.31 -0.70
N SER A 127 4.80 -7.43 -1.62
CA SER A 127 4.36 -6.04 -1.40
C SER A 127 3.07 -5.88 -0.58
N GLY A 128 2.29 -6.92 -0.36
CA GLY A 128 1.04 -6.89 0.40
C GLY A 128 1.19 -7.09 1.91
N LEU A 129 2.38 -7.44 2.41
CA LEU A 129 2.63 -7.78 3.82
C LEU A 129 3.56 -6.81 4.54
N THR A 130 3.94 -5.70 3.88
CA THR A 130 5.04 -4.86 4.33
C THR A 130 4.65 -3.70 5.22
N ALA A 131 3.39 -3.32 5.28
CA ALA A 131 2.90 -2.26 6.16
C ALA A 131 1.58 -2.67 6.82
N MET A 132 1.56 -2.69 8.13
CA MET A 132 0.37 -2.84 8.95
C MET A 132 0.26 -1.60 9.85
N GLY A 133 -0.29 -0.50 9.28
CA GLY A 133 -0.26 0.78 9.98
C GLY A 133 1.18 1.28 10.14
N ASP A 134 1.61 1.53 11.36
CA ASP A 134 2.96 2.01 11.69
C ASP A 134 3.97 0.86 11.91
N SER A 135 3.75 -0.31 11.32
CA SER A 135 4.62 -1.49 11.44
C SER A 135 5.05 -2.03 10.09
N TYR A 136 6.31 -2.41 9.97
CA TYR A 136 6.90 -2.99 8.75
C TYR A 136 7.42 -4.39 9.00
N LEU A 137 6.99 -5.35 8.18
CA LEU A 137 7.48 -6.72 8.18
C LEU A 137 8.60 -6.92 7.16
N PHE A 138 9.64 -7.66 7.53
CA PHE A 138 10.79 -7.93 6.66
C PHE A 138 11.53 -9.21 7.05
N GLU A 139 12.61 -9.53 6.34
CA GLU A 139 13.44 -10.71 6.58
C GLU A 139 14.05 -10.68 7.98
N SER A 140 13.98 -11.81 8.69
CA SER A 140 14.43 -11.88 10.09
C SER A 140 15.88 -12.31 10.24
N PRO A 141 16.69 -11.56 11.01
CA PRO A 141 18.00 -12.00 11.44
C PRO A 141 17.98 -12.97 12.63
N TYR A 142 16.83 -13.49 13.03
CA TYR A 142 16.65 -14.31 14.24
C TYR A 142 17.67 -15.44 14.37
N PHE A 143 17.86 -16.23 13.30
CA PHE A 143 18.78 -17.38 13.32
C PHE A 143 20.25 -17.01 13.22
N SER A 144 20.56 -15.83 12.73
CA SER A 144 21.95 -15.34 12.71
C SER A 144 22.38 -14.76 14.03
N ASP A 145 21.42 -14.44 14.90
CA ASP A 145 21.59 -13.87 16.24
C ASP A 145 22.71 -12.83 16.31
N PRO A 146 22.59 -11.72 15.57
CA PRO A 146 23.67 -10.76 15.47
C PRO A 146 23.82 -9.95 16.77
N ASP A 147 25.08 -9.69 17.16
CA ASP A 147 25.40 -8.86 18.33
C ASP A 147 24.98 -7.39 18.17
N SER A 148 24.73 -6.95 16.96
CA SER A 148 24.37 -5.57 16.64
C SER A 148 23.64 -5.51 15.30
N LEU A 149 22.62 -4.66 15.27
CA LEU A 149 21.83 -4.36 14.10
C LEU A 149 21.79 -2.85 13.88
N THR A 150 21.96 -2.45 12.65
CA THR A 150 21.86 -1.05 12.21
C THR A 150 20.76 -0.93 11.17
N LEU A 151 19.83 0.00 11.40
CA LEU A 151 18.78 0.36 10.46
C LEU A 151 19.32 1.39 9.47
N HIS A 152 19.11 1.17 8.19
CA HIS A 152 19.46 2.08 7.11
C HIS A 152 18.19 2.45 6.34
N ILE A 153 17.68 3.66 6.52
CA ILE A 153 16.52 4.17 5.82
C ILE A 153 16.97 4.81 4.51
N THR A 154 16.43 4.35 3.39
CA THR A 154 16.83 4.75 2.04
C THR A 154 15.80 5.64 1.35
N LYS A 155 14.50 5.47 1.66
CA LYS A 155 13.42 6.28 1.06
C LYS A 155 12.29 6.49 2.07
N ALA A 156 11.58 7.58 1.90
CA ALA A 156 10.32 7.83 2.59
C ALA A 156 9.29 8.41 1.60
N GLU A 157 8.03 8.04 1.76
CA GLU A 157 6.91 8.61 1.02
C GLU A 157 5.97 9.30 2.01
N TRP A 158 5.62 10.53 1.68
CA TRP A 158 4.86 11.42 2.54
C TRP A 158 3.60 11.93 1.87
N LEU A 159 2.54 12.11 2.62
CA LEU A 159 1.33 12.80 2.21
C LEU A 159 1.10 14.01 3.12
N GLU A 160 0.99 15.19 2.54
CA GLU A 160 0.62 16.38 3.28
C GLU A 160 -0.78 16.22 3.89
N LYS A 161 -0.89 16.35 5.22
CA LYS A 161 -2.15 16.11 5.94
C LYS A 161 -3.30 17.00 5.46
N SER A 162 -2.98 18.24 5.03
CA SER A 162 -3.95 19.18 4.44
C SER A 162 -4.50 18.72 3.10
N GLN A 163 -3.82 17.78 2.42
CA GLN A 163 -4.16 17.28 1.10
C GLN A 163 -4.68 15.83 1.12
N LYS A 164 -4.91 15.28 2.30
CA LYS A 164 -5.36 13.89 2.45
C LYS A 164 -6.72 13.61 1.82
N PHE A 165 -7.57 14.63 1.71
CA PHE A 165 -8.88 14.50 1.09
C PHE A 165 -9.09 15.63 0.08
N ILE A 166 -9.70 15.27 -1.07
CA ILE A 166 -10.16 16.21 -2.08
C ILE A 166 -11.66 16.23 -2.02
N THR A 167 -12.22 17.41 -1.82
CA THR A 167 -13.67 17.63 -1.83
C THR A 167 -14.12 18.00 -3.22
N VAL A 168 -15.07 17.25 -3.75
CA VAL A 168 -15.59 17.39 -5.12
C VAL A 168 -17.05 17.78 -5.08
N SER A 169 -17.40 18.81 -5.82
CA SER A 169 -18.79 19.19 -6.09
C SER A 169 -19.30 18.41 -7.29
N LEU A 170 -20.22 17.47 -7.05
CA LEU A 170 -20.92 16.76 -8.13
C LEU A 170 -21.90 17.61 -8.91
N LYS A 171 -22.16 18.85 -8.42
CA LYS A 171 -23.03 19.83 -9.06
C LYS A 171 -22.30 20.70 -10.07
N THR A 172 -21.07 21.11 -9.75
CA THR A 172 -20.23 21.92 -10.66
C THR A 172 -19.23 21.06 -11.43
N GLY A 173 -18.95 19.86 -10.96
CA GLY A 173 -17.96 18.95 -11.55
C GLY A 173 -16.51 19.27 -11.15
N GLU A 174 -16.28 20.12 -10.15
CA GLU A 174 -14.95 20.64 -9.83
C GLU A 174 -14.57 20.34 -8.39
N ALA A 175 -13.25 20.30 -8.11
CA ALA A 175 -12.74 20.32 -6.74
C ALA A 175 -13.05 21.64 -6.05
N LEU A 176 -13.34 21.58 -4.75
CA LEU A 176 -13.60 22.77 -3.94
C LEU A 176 -12.32 23.39 -3.37
N GLU A 177 -11.22 22.60 -3.34
CA GLU A 177 -9.89 23.06 -2.93
C GLU A 177 -8.93 23.07 -4.13
N PRO A 178 -7.84 23.83 -4.08
CA PRO A 178 -6.80 23.77 -5.10
C PRO A 178 -6.20 22.36 -5.20
N MET A 179 -6.10 21.86 -6.42
CA MET A 179 -5.50 20.55 -6.65
C MET A 179 -3.97 20.65 -6.62
N PRO A 180 -3.28 19.77 -5.88
CA PRO A 180 -1.82 19.76 -5.86
C PRO A 180 -1.22 19.17 -7.14
N GLY A 181 0.06 19.49 -7.42
CA GLY A 181 0.92 18.73 -8.34
C GLY A 181 0.50 18.65 -9.80
N GLY A 182 -0.33 19.57 -10.30
CA GLY A 182 -0.79 19.51 -11.69
C GLY A 182 -1.87 18.47 -11.95
N MET A 183 -2.52 18.01 -10.89
CA MET A 183 -3.70 17.15 -10.99
C MET A 183 -4.94 17.93 -11.33
N GLU A 184 -5.88 17.26 -11.96
CA GLU A 184 -7.20 17.77 -12.23
C GLU A 184 -8.26 16.73 -11.81
N ILE A 185 -9.40 17.22 -11.37
CA ILE A 185 -10.56 16.39 -11.08
C ILE A 185 -11.76 16.93 -11.84
N SER A 186 -12.57 16.01 -12.34
CA SER A 186 -13.84 16.37 -12.98
C SER A 186 -14.89 15.35 -12.55
N ALA A 187 -16.09 15.82 -12.31
CA ALA A 187 -17.21 14.96 -11.93
C ALA A 187 -18.46 15.29 -12.71
N ILE A 188 -19.25 14.28 -12.97
CA ILE A 188 -20.58 14.45 -13.58
C ILE A 188 -21.59 13.57 -12.87
N ARG A 189 -22.80 14.05 -12.74
CA ARG A 189 -23.93 13.26 -12.28
C ARG A 189 -24.58 12.59 -13.48
N LEU A 190 -24.58 11.25 -13.49
CA LEU A 190 -25.18 10.47 -14.58
C LEU A 190 -26.72 10.37 -14.44
N ASP A 191 -27.18 10.24 -13.19
CA ASP A 191 -28.59 10.23 -12.81
C ASP A 191 -28.77 10.69 -11.36
N ASP A 192 -29.99 10.56 -10.82
CA ASP A 192 -30.30 11.02 -9.44
C ASP A 192 -29.52 10.27 -8.34
N THR A 193 -28.91 9.11 -8.66
CA THR A 193 -28.26 8.23 -7.70
C THR A 193 -26.82 7.86 -8.08
N THR A 194 -26.40 8.18 -9.29
CA THR A 194 -25.10 7.77 -9.82
C THR A 194 -24.28 8.99 -10.25
N ALA A 195 -23.04 9.03 -9.84
CA ALA A 195 -22.06 10.02 -10.25
C ALA A 195 -20.81 9.32 -10.80
N GLN A 196 -20.08 10.03 -11.64
CA GLN A 196 -18.79 9.62 -12.15
C GLN A 196 -17.77 10.70 -11.81
N VAL A 197 -16.61 10.27 -11.28
CA VAL A 197 -15.50 11.15 -10.94
C VAL A 197 -14.28 10.68 -11.72
N ALA A 198 -13.69 11.58 -12.49
CA ALA A 198 -12.44 11.35 -13.21
C ALA A 198 -11.33 12.20 -12.60
N PHE A 199 -10.19 11.58 -12.38
CA PHE A 199 -9.01 12.16 -11.76
C PHE A 199 -7.83 12.03 -12.74
N LEU A 200 -7.32 13.15 -13.22
CA LEU A 200 -6.17 13.24 -14.10
C LEU A 200 -4.93 13.56 -13.29
N ALA A 201 -3.90 12.73 -13.40
CA ALA A 201 -2.64 12.92 -12.67
C ALA A 201 -1.42 12.61 -13.55
N PRO A 202 -0.26 13.24 -13.28
CA PRO A 202 0.99 12.85 -13.91
C PRO A 202 1.33 11.39 -13.63
N MET A 203 1.77 10.65 -14.65
CA MET A 203 2.27 9.29 -14.44
C MET A 203 3.48 9.30 -13.50
N PRO A 204 3.53 8.38 -12.53
CA PRO A 204 4.74 8.19 -11.77
C PRO A 204 5.85 7.77 -12.74
N PRO A 205 7.05 8.36 -12.64
CA PRO A 205 8.15 7.95 -13.51
C PRO A 205 8.54 6.51 -13.26
N ALA A 206 8.98 5.85 -14.32
CA ALA A 206 9.34 4.44 -14.33
C ALA A 206 10.52 4.07 -13.41
N SER A 207 11.33 5.05 -12.98
CA SER A 207 12.45 4.80 -12.07
C SER A 207 12.08 5.18 -10.63
N SER A 208 12.33 4.26 -9.71
CA SER A 208 12.16 4.46 -8.27
C SER A 208 13.19 5.40 -7.64
N GLU A 209 14.08 6.02 -8.43
CA GLU A 209 15.31 6.66 -7.97
C GLU A 209 15.22 8.18 -7.82
N THR A 210 14.09 8.78 -8.14
CA THR A 210 13.96 10.24 -8.10
C THR A 210 13.01 10.70 -7.01
N ASN A 211 13.30 11.86 -6.44
CA ASN A 211 12.39 12.56 -5.56
C ASN A 211 11.20 13.05 -6.38
N LEU A 212 10.01 12.58 -6.06
CA LEU A 212 8.82 12.80 -6.87
C LEU A 212 7.65 13.22 -6.02
N ASN A 213 6.87 14.11 -6.61
CA ASN A 213 5.49 14.23 -6.23
C ASN A 213 4.68 13.28 -7.10
N PHE A 214 3.96 12.39 -6.45
CA PHE A 214 3.11 11.39 -7.07
C PHE A 214 1.79 11.37 -6.32
N TYR A 215 0.69 11.40 -7.05
CA TYR A 215 -0.64 11.43 -6.48
C TYR A 215 -1.52 10.38 -7.14
N GLN A 216 -2.32 9.73 -6.32
CA GLN A 216 -3.32 8.75 -6.73
C GLN A 216 -4.53 8.91 -5.82
N LEU A 217 -5.72 8.68 -6.32
CA LEU A 217 -6.88 8.57 -5.44
C LEU A 217 -6.84 7.26 -4.67
N GLY A 218 -7.24 7.33 -3.40
CA GLY A 218 -7.34 6.17 -2.53
C GLY A 218 -8.38 5.18 -3.05
N THR A 219 -8.09 3.92 -2.84
CA THR A 219 -8.79 2.79 -3.45
C THR A 219 -10.22 2.65 -2.97
N GLY A 220 -11.17 2.96 -3.85
CA GLY A 220 -12.52 2.42 -3.75
C GLY A 220 -13.43 3.04 -2.69
N PHE A 221 -13.03 4.09 -1.97
CA PHE A 221 -13.83 4.71 -0.92
C PHE A 221 -13.99 6.21 -1.14
N TYR A 222 -15.16 6.73 -0.74
CA TYR A 222 -15.41 8.16 -0.64
C TYR A 222 -16.08 8.49 0.71
N ARG A 223 -15.99 9.74 1.12
CA ARG A 223 -16.61 10.24 2.34
C ARG A 223 -17.76 11.17 2.00
N THR A 224 -18.89 10.97 2.63
CA THR A 224 -20.07 11.84 2.55
C THR A 224 -19.89 13.06 3.43
N PRO A 225 -20.71 14.12 3.27
CA PRO A 225 -20.60 15.35 4.07
C PRO A 225 -20.76 15.15 5.58
N ASP A 226 -21.44 14.10 6.02
CA ASP A 226 -21.60 13.75 7.43
C ASP A 226 -20.41 12.90 7.96
N GLY A 227 -19.38 12.65 7.13
CA GLY A 227 -18.19 11.88 7.50
C GLY A 227 -18.31 10.37 7.32
N THR A 228 -19.45 9.87 6.85
CA THR A 228 -19.63 8.43 6.60
C THR A 228 -18.76 7.99 5.41
N VAL A 229 -18.01 6.91 5.58
CA VAL A 229 -17.21 6.29 4.51
C VAL A 229 -18.04 5.28 3.75
N LYS A 230 -18.01 5.34 2.43
CA LYS A 230 -18.74 4.45 1.52
C LYS A 230 -17.83 3.95 0.42
N ASN A 231 -18.15 2.78 -0.13
CA ASN A 231 -17.48 2.25 -1.32
C ASN A 231 -17.89 3.06 -2.56
N THR A 232 -16.93 3.30 -3.46
CA THR A 232 -17.20 3.61 -4.87
C THR A 232 -17.68 2.32 -5.55
N GLY A 233 -18.41 2.38 -6.63
CA GLY A 233 -18.80 1.21 -7.40
C GLY A 233 -17.66 0.67 -8.28
N GLY A 234 -17.60 1.10 -9.53
CA GLY A 234 -16.55 0.72 -10.48
C GLY A 234 -15.32 1.62 -10.39
N HIS A 235 -14.17 1.06 -10.73
CA HIS A 235 -12.91 1.78 -10.91
C HIS A 235 -12.24 1.34 -12.21
N SER A 236 -11.71 2.29 -12.96
CA SER A 236 -10.95 2.05 -14.19
C SER A 236 -9.77 2.99 -14.28
N THR A 237 -8.65 2.51 -14.79
CA THR A 237 -7.44 3.32 -15.02
C THR A 237 -7.10 3.31 -16.51
N TYR A 238 -6.77 4.47 -17.05
CA TYR A 238 -6.49 4.64 -18.47
C TYR A 238 -5.17 5.38 -18.67
N ALA A 239 -4.40 4.93 -19.67
CA ALA A 239 -3.16 5.57 -20.08
C ALA A 239 -3.40 6.56 -21.22
N SER A 240 -2.39 7.38 -21.55
CA SER A 240 -2.45 8.54 -22.44
C SER A 240 -2.85 8.28 -23.91
N ASP A 241 -2.89 7.04 -24.36
CA ASP A 241 -3.20 6.65 -25.75
C ASP A 241 -4.67 6.27 -25.98
N ILE A 242 -5.52 6.32 -24.96
CA ILE A 242 -6.93 5.95 -25.05
C ILE A 242 -7.81 7.18 -25.15
N LEU A 243 -8.60 7.23 -26.22
CA LEU A 243 -9.65 8.23 -26.37
C LEU A 243 -10.84 7.86 -25.48
N TRP A 244 -11.16 8.74 -24.56
CA TRP A 244 -12.26 8.60 -23.63
C TRP A 244 -13.61 8.86 -24.28
N ARG A 245 -14.44 7.88 -24.32
CA ARG A 245 -15.78 8.00 -24.93
C ARG A 245 -16.81 8.10 -23.84
N ASN A 246 -16.98 8.45 -22.87
CA ASN A 246 -18.09 8.59 -21.90
C ASN A 246 -17.66 9.17 -20.55
N THR A 247 -16.56 9.92 -20.53
CA THR A 247 -16.10 10.56 -19.31
C THR A 247 -16.36 12.06 -19.35
N PRO A 248 -16.32 12.74 -18.22
CA PRO A 248 -16.35 14.19 -18.19
C PRO A 248 -15.19 14.86 -18.96
N TYR A 249 -14.13 14.10 -19.29
CA TYR A 249 -13.04 14.56 -20.13
C TYR A 249 -13.29 14.18 -21.60
N GLU A 250 -13.75 15.16 -22.38
CA GLU A 250 -13.85 15.04 -23.84
C GLU A 250 -12.50 15.23 -24.55
N THR A 251 -11.45 15.58 -23.82
CA THR A 251 -10.12 15.86 -24.36
C THR A 251 -9.19 14.64 -24.26
N PRO A 252 -8.26 14.47 -25.22
CA PRO A 252 -7.24 13.44 -25.11
C PRO A 252 -6.41 13.60 -23.84
N ILE A 253 -6.05 12.46 -23.21
CA ILE A 253 -5.17 12.48 -22.05
C ILE A 253 -3.80 13.01 -22.48
N PRO A 254 -3.21 14.02 -21.78
CA PRO A 254 -1.90 14.53 -22.11
C PRO A 254 -0.81 13.44 -21.98
N GLU A 255 0.22 13.53 -22.81
CA GLU A 255 1.38 12.63 -22.71
C GLU A 255 2.01 12.74 -21.31
N GLY A 256 2.32 11.59 -20.69
CA GLY A 256 2.86 11.53 -19.34
C GLY A 256 1.81 11.65 -18.22
N TYR A 257 0.53 11.59 -18.56
CA TYR A 257 -0.57 11.58 -17.60
C TYR A 257 -1.35 10.27 -17.67
N PHE A 258 -2.08 9.98 -16.60
CA PHE A 258 -3.09 8.91 -16.58
C PHE A 258 -4.38 9.45 -15.99
N VAL A 259 -5.47 8.74 -16.21
CA VAL A 259 -6.77 9.05 -15.63
C VAL A 259 -7.26 7.84 -14.84
N GLU A 260 -7.73 8.09 -13.63
CA GLU A 260 -8.53 7.16 -12.85
C GLU A 260 -9.99 7.60 -12.88
N GLU A 261 -10.89 6.67 -13.11
CA GLU A 261 -12.32 6.91 -13.14
C GLU A 261 -13.02 6.06 -12.10
N TYR A 262 -13.88 6.69 -11.34
CA TYR A 262 -14.70 6.08 -10.32
C TYR A 262 -16.17 6.28 -10.62
N THR A 263 -16.91 5.19 -10.68
CA THR A 263 -18.39 5.21 -10.69
C THR A 263 -18.87 5.10 -9.25
N ILE A 264 -19.70 6.05 -8.83
CA ILE A 264 -20.21 6.14 -7.46
C ILE A 264 -21.71 5.90 -7.51
N GLU A 265 -22.12 4.71 -7.13
CA GLU A 265 -23.51 4.30 -7.04
C GLU A 265 -24.15 4.71 -5.70
N HIS A 266 -25.46 4.90 -5.69
CA HIS A 266 -26.20 5.33 -4.51
C HIS A 266 -25.70 6.62 -3.88
N CYS A 267 -25.22 7.54 -4.72
CA CYS A 267 -24.72 8.83 -4.35
C CYS A 267 -25.82 9.90 -4.42
N TYR A 268 -26.31 10.31 -3.25
CA TYR A 268 -27.41 11.30 -3.13
C TYR A 268 -26.92 12.70 -2.73
N TRP A 269 -25.63 12.88 -2.57
CA TRP A 269 -25.01 14.12 -2.09
C TRP A 269 -24.53 14.98 -3.27
N ASP A 270 -24.57 16.30 -3.08
CA ASP A 270 -23.99 17.24 -4.04
C ASP A 270 -22.48 17.41 -3.88
N VAL A 271 -21.95 16.98 -2.74
CA VAL A 271 -20.54 17.10 -2.39
C VAL A 271 -20.06 15.80 -1.75
N ILE A 272 -18.89 15.35 -2.14
CA ILE A 272 -18.21 14.18 -1.56
C ILE A 272 -16.72 14.48 -1.38
N SER A 273 -16.02 13.74 -0.52
CA SER A 273 -14.57 13.83 -0.39
C SER A 273 -13.93 12.49 -0.76
N MET A 274 -12.92 12.52 -1.62
CA MET A 274 -12.13 11.37 -2.01
C MET A 274 -10.77 11.42 -1.34
N GLU A 275 -10.26 10.28 -0.89
CA GLU A 275 -8.96 10.19 -0.24
C GLU A 275 -7.85 10.20 -1.28
N LEU A 276 -6.81 11.01 -1.06
CA LEU A 276 -5.56 10.95 -1.79
C LEU A 276 -4.63 9.91 -1.17
N PHE A 277 -3.94 9.20 -2.03
CA PHE A 277 -2.95 8.21 -1.66
C PHE A 277 -1.59 8.63 -2.20
N ALA A 278 -0.60 8.75 -1.36
CA ALA A 278 0.80 9.05 -1.61
C ALA A 278 1.12 10.29 -2.46
N SER A 279 2.02 11.08 -2.05
CA SER A 279 2.34 12.30 -2.78
C SER A 279 3.82 12.56 -2.98
N ARG A 280 4.61 12.66 -1.95
CA ARG A 280 6.00 13.05 -2.04
C ARG A 280 6.92 11.90 -1.67
N ARG A 281 7.77 11.51 -2.60
CA ARG A 281 8.81 10.50 -2.37
C ARG A 281 10.16 11.18 -2.25
N THR A 282 10.85 10.94 -1.16
CA THR A 282 12.25 11.35 -0.95
C THR A 282 13.15 10.12 -0.95
N THR A 283 14.17 10.13 -1.80
CA THR A 283 15.27 9.14 -1.79
C THR A 283 16.47 9.78 -1.12
N PHE A 284 16.99 9.18 -0.07
CA PHE A 284 18.14 9.69 0.65
C PHE A 284 19.43 9.27 -0.08
N GLU A 285 20.22 10.24 -0.58
CA GLU A 285 21.53 9.98 -1.21
C GLU A 285 22.47 9.21 -0.27
N VAL A 286 22.40 9.54 1.00
CA VAL A 286 23.07 8.82 2.09
C VAL A 286 21.98 8.30 3.01
N PRO A 287 21.88 6.98 3.22
CA PRO A 287 20.87 6.42 4.12
C PRO A 287 20.91 7.06 5.50
N VAL A 288 19.75 7.32 6.08
CA VAL A 288 19.65 7.70 7.49
C VAL A 288 19.90 6.47 8.34
N VAL A 289 20.86 6.54 9.24
CA VAL A 289 21.39 5.38 9.96
C VAL A 289 21.06 5.44 11.45
N LEU A 290 20.54 4.34 11.99
CA LEU A 290 20.28 4.19 13.42
C LEU A 290 20.76 2.82 13.90
N THR A 291 21.66 2.80 14.90
CA THR A 291 22.01 1.58 15.61
C THR A 291 20.88 1.21 16.55
N LEU A 292 20.32 0.00 16.38
CA LEU A 292 19.19 -0.52 17.17
C LEU A 292 19.67 -1.30 18.40
N GLN A 293 20.77 -2.05 18.22
CA GLN A 293 21.31 -2.95 19.26
C GLN A 293 22.84 -2.86 19.26
#